data_99c67f94c0bd6ac6382f362c8cd7f9e4
#
_entry.id   99c67f94c0bd6ac6382f362c8cd7f9e4
#
_cell.length_a   1.000
_cell.length_b   1.000
_cell.length_c   1.000
_cell.angle_alpha   90.00
_cell.angle_beta   90.00
_cell.angle_gamma   90.00
#
_symmetry.space_group_name_H-M   'P 1'
#
loop_
_entity.id
_entity.type
_entity.pdbx_description
1 polymer ?
#
loop_
_entity_poly.entity_id
_entity_poly.type
_entity_poly.pdbx_seq_one_letter_code
_entity_poly.pdbx_strand_id
1 'polypeptide(L)'
;MAKLVKVAETKNLTPGKATAVELEGNRIAVFNVDGTFYAIDDTCPHAGGPLSEGQVKDCKVTCPWHEADFDLKTGDVLSPPAFEGVKSYKVVVEGNDVKVELKSE
;
A
#
# COMPACT_ATOMS: atom_id res chain seq x y z
N MET A 1 -16.12 12.94 5.04
CA MET A 1 -15.04 13.86 4.66
C MET A 1 -13.71 13.12 4.63
N ALA A 2 -12.86 13.53 3.71
CA ALA A 2 -11.52 12.94 3.63
C ALA A 2 -10.55 13.73 4.50
N LYS A 3 -9.55 13.06 5.02
CA LYS A 3 -8.48 13.74 5.74
C LYS A 3 -7.14 13.15 5.31
N LEU A 4 -6.11 13.97 5.32
CA LEU A 4 -4.75 13.55 4.98
C LEU A 4 -3.99 13.28 6.27
N VAL A 5 -3.36 12.11 6.35
CA VAL A 5 -2.58 11.71 7.51
C VAL A 5 -1.16 11.42 7.07
N LYS A 6 -0.20 12.07 7.70
CA LYS A 6 1.21 11.82 7.41
C LYS A 6 1.58 10.41 7.85
N VAL A 7 2.18 9.65 6.96
CA VAL A 7 2.57 8.26 7.23
C VAL A 7 4.08 8.04 7.12
N ALA A 8 4.78 8.91 6.41
CA ALA A 8 6.22 8.77 6.24
C ALA A 8 6.81 10.10 5.76
N GLU A 9 8.13 10.15 5.70
CA GLU A 9 8.83 11.24 5.04
C GLU A 9 9.52 10.69 3.80
N THR A 10 9.62 11.50 2.76
CA THR A 10 10.21 11.04 1.49
C THR A 10 11.64 10.52 1.68
N LYS A 11 12.40 11.12 2.58
CA LYS A 11 13.77 10.69 2.86
C LYS A 11 13.87 9.32 3.52
N ASN A 12 12.79 8.90 4.20
CA ASN A 12 12.76 7.64 4.91
C ASN A 12 12.12 6.52 4.10
N LEU A 13 11.43 6.86 3.01
CA LEU A 13 10.78 5.89 2.15
C LEU A 13 11.31 6.08 0.74
N THR A 14 12.52 5.60 0.52
CA THR A 14 13.23 5.75 -0.74
C THR A 14 12.71 4.77 -1.81
N PRO A 15 13.01 5.00 -3.10
CA PRO A 15 12.53 4.09 -4.16
C PRO A 15 12.86 2.63 -3.89
N GLY A 16 11.87 1.76 -4.09
CA GLY A 16 12.02 0.34 -3.84
C GLY A 16 11.71 -0.07 -2.41
N LYS A 17 11.38 0.88 -1.55
CA LYS A 17 11.07 0.60 -0.14
C LYS A 17 9.58 0.68 0.13
N ALA A 18 9.16 0.01 1.20
CA ALA A 18 7.79 0.01 1.64
C ALA A 18 7.74 0.07 3.17
N THR A 19 6.64 0.57 3.68
CA THR A 19 6.40 0.59 5.13
C THR A 19 4.93 0.29 5.37
N ALA A 20 4.62 -0.16 6.59
CA ALA A 20 3.24 -0.39 7.01
C ALA A 20 2.95 0.53 8.19
N VAL A 21 1.76 1.13 8.16
CA VAL A 21 1.30 2.00 9.25
C VAL A 21 -0.10 1.58 9.62
N GLU A 22 -0.48 1.86 10.87
CA GLU A 22 -1.83 1.58 11.33
C GLU A 22 -2.55 2.90 11.54
N LEU A 23 -3.66 3.07 10.81
CA LEU A 23 -4.46 4.29 10.85
C LEU A 23 -5.92 3.91 11.07
N GLU A 24 -6.49 4.42 12.16
CA GLU A 24 -7.91 4.22 12.48
C GLU A 24 -8.34 2.75 12.41
N GLY A 25 -7.48 1.86 12.93
CA GLY A 25 -7.76 0.43 12.96
C GLY A 25 -7.44 -0.31 11.67
N ASN A 26 -6.95 0.39 10.65
CA ASN A 26 -6.58 -0.22 9.38
C ASN A 26 -5.07 -0.24 9.21
N ARG A 27 -4.53 -1.38 8.84
CA ARG A 27 -3.10 -1.49 8.55
C ARG A 27 -2.91 -1.23 7.07
N ILE A 28 -2.12 -0.22 6.76
CA ILE A 28 -1.92 0.28 5.40
C ILE A 28 -0.47 0.14 5.01
N ALA A 29 -0.22 -0.42 3.82
CA ALA A 29 1.11 -0.52 3.25
C ALA A 29 1.33 0.65 2.31
N VAL A 30 2.47 1.32 2.45
CA VAL A 30 2.85 2.45 1.59
C VAL A 30 4.12 2.08 0.87
N PHE A 31 4.09 2.23 -0.46
CA PHE A 31 5.19 1.82 -1.33
C PHE A 31 5.72 2.99 -2.12
N ASN A 32 7.04 3.06 -2.28
CA ASN A 32 7.67 4.00 -3.20
C ASN A 32 8.14 3.20 -4.43
N VAL A 33 7.50 3.44 -5.56
CA VAL A 33 7.84 2.79 -6.83
C VAL A 33 8.40 3.85 -7.75
N ASP A 34 9.73 3.87 -7.90
CA ASP A 34 10.44 4.84 -8.75
C ASP A 34 10.06 6.29 -8.48
N GLY A 35 9.83 6.65 -7.23
CA GLY A 35 9.50 8.01 -6.83
C GLY A 35 8.01 8.31 -6.76
N THR A 36 7.16 7.36 -7.15
CA THR A 36 5.71 7.50 -7.03
C THR A 36 5.24 6.67 -5.84
N PHE A 37 4.42 7.26 -4.99
CA PHE A 37 3.95 6.60 -3.78
C PHE A 37 2.56 6.02 -3.96
N TYR A 38 2.36 4.79 -3.50
CA TYR A 38 1.09 4.09 -3.54
C TYR A 38 0.77 3.53 -2.16
N ALA A 39 -0.51 3.46 -1.83
CA ALA A 39 -0.96 2.90 -0.56
C ALA A 39 -2.12 1.95 -0.80
N ILE A 40 -2.03 0.77 -0.20
CA ILE A 40 -3.09 -0.24 -0.23
C ILE A 40 -3.17 -0.86 1.16
N ASP A 41 -4.22 -1.61 1.42
CA ASP A 41 -4.29 -2.37 2.66
C ASP A 41 -3.09 -3.30 2.75
N ASP A 42 -2.48 -3.38 3.93
CA ASP A 42 -1.30 -4.21 4.14
C ASP A 42 -1.63 -5.69 4.21
N THR A 43 -2.82 -6.02 4.70
CA THR A 43 -3.20 -7.41 4.93
C THR A 43 -3.80 -8.04 3.68
N CYS A 44 -3.18 -9.13 3.22
CA CYS A 44 -3.73 -9.92 2.12
C CYS A 44 -5.07 -10.52 2.55
N PRO A 45 -6.17 -10.28 1.82
CA PRO A 45 -7.48 -10.77 2.23
C PRO A 45 -7.59 -12.30 2.22
N HIS A 46 -6.74 -12.95 1.43
CA HIS A 46 -6.74 -14.41 1.33
C HIS A 46 -6.07 -15.08 2.53
N ALA A 47 -4.91 -14.56 2.93
CA ALA A 47 -4.06 -15.27 3.88
C ALA A 47 -3.65 -14.43 5.09
N GLY A 48 -3.93 -13.13 5.08
CA GLY A 48 -3.50 -12.24 6.14
C GLY A 48 -2.03 -11.86 6.10
N GLY A 49 -1.32 -12.20 5.02
CA GLY A 49 0.09 -11.88 4.90
C GLY A 49 0.33 -10.38 4.73
N PRO A 50 1.48 -9.87 5.21
CA PRO A 50 1.79 -8.45 5.13
C PRO A 50 2.29 -8.08 3.73
N LEU A 51 1.47 -7.38 2.96
CA LEU A 51 1.82 -6.97 1.59
C LEU A 51 3.02 -6.02 1.57
N SER A 52 3.23 -5.25 2.65
CA SER A 52 4.39 -4.36 2.74
C SER A 52 5.72 -5.11 2.72
N GLU A 53 5.72 -6.40 3.03
CA GLU A 53 6.92 -7.24 2.98
C GLU A 53 7.03 -8.04 1.67
N GLY A 54 6.08 -7.87 0.77
CA GLY A 54 6.10 -8.56 -0.51
C GLY A 54 7.06 -7.92 -1.50
N GLN A 55 7.30 -8.62 -2.60
CA GLN A 55 8.14 -8.11 -3.67
C GLN A 55 7.32 -7.21 -4.60
N VAL A 56 7.91 -6.08 -4.98
CA VAL A 56 7.27 -5.13 -5.88
C VAL A 56 7.97 -5.18 -7.23
N LYS A 57 7.18 -5.32 -8.30
CA LYS A 57 7.68 -5.30 -9.66
C LYS A 57 6.58 -4.79 -10.58
N ASP A 58 6.91 -3.87 -11.48
CA ASP A 58 5.97 -3.31 -12.45
C ASP A 58 4.68 -2.78 -11.81
N CYS A 59 4.82 -2.08 -10.69
CA CYS A 59 3.70 -1.50 -9.94
C CYS A 59 2.72 -2.56 -9.40
N LYS A 60 3.22 -3.75 -9.14
CA LYS A 60 2.47 -4.84 -8.52
C LYS A 60 3.23 -5.31 -7.30
N VAL A 61 2.51 -5.79 -6.30
CA VAL A 61 3.12 -6.42 -5.13
C VAL A 61 2.67 -7.87 -5.05
N THR A 62 3.62 -8.75 -4.74
CA THR A 62 3.35 -10.18 -4.57
C THR A 62 3.28 -10.49 -3.08
N CYS A 63 2.16 -11.08 -2.65
CA CYS A 63 1.99 -11.46 -1.26
C CYS A 63 3.07 -12.49 -0.87
N PRO A 64 3.81 -12.25 0.23
CA PRO A 64 4.91 -13.16 0.59
C PRO A 64 4.46 -14.55 1.04
N TRP A 65 3.18 -14.70 1.38
CA TRP A 65 2.68 -15.98 1.88
C TRP A 65 2.15 -16.92 0.79
N HIS A 66 1.47 -16.36 -0.23
CA HIS A 66 0.81 -17.18 -1.25
C HIS A 66 1.10 -16.74 -2.67
N GLU A 67 1.98 -15.78 -2.84
CA GLU A 67 2.40 -15.31 -4.16
C GLU A 67 1.27 -14.75 -5.02
N ALA A 68 0.17 -14.30 -4.40
CA ALA A 68 -0.88 -13.57 -5.13
C ALA A 68 -0.38 -12.17 -5.45
N ASP A 69 -0.68 -11.68 -6.64
CA ASP A 69 -0.26 -10.34 -7.07
C ASP A 69 -1.41 -9.35 -6.95
N PHE A 70 -1.08 -8.14 -6.51
CA PHE A 70 -2.03 -7.05 -6.38
C PHE A 70 -1.51 -5.80 -7.07
N ASP A 71 -2.40 -5.09 -7.75
CA ASP A 71 -2.06 -3.84 -8.41
C ASP A 71 -1.92 -2.74 -7.37
N LEU A 72 -0.78 -2.06 -7.34
CA LEU A 72 -0.54 -0.99 -6.36
C LEU A 72 -1.35 0.27 -6.63
N LYS A 73 -1.82 0.46 -7.86
CA LYS A 73 -2.62 1.64 -8.21
C LYS A 73 -4.06 1.51 -7.79
N THR A 74 -4.63 0.32 -7.89
CA THR A 74 -6.05 0.08 -7.66
C THR A 74 -6.37 -0.86 -6.52
N GLY A 75 -5.40 -1.70 -6.13
CA GLY A 75 -5.63 -2.75 -5.14
C GLY A 75 -6.26 -4.01 -5.73
N ASP A 76 -6.49 -4.05 -7.03
CA ASP A 76 -7.11 -5.21 -7.67
C ASP A 76 -6.21 -6.43 -7.60
N VAL A 77 -6.84 -7.59 -7.39
CA VAL A 77 -6.11 -8.85 -7.47
C VAL A 77 -5.81 -9.18 -8.93
N LEU A 78 -4.56 -9.57 -9.18
CA LEU A 78 -4.10 -9.86 -10.55
C LEU A 78 -3.88 -11.34 -10.80
N SER A 79 -3.73 -12.13 -9.75
CA SER A 79 -3.50 -13.57 -9.91
C SER A 79 -4.00 -14.36 -8.72
N PRO A 80 -4.40 -15.63 -8.93
CA PRO A 80 -4.76 -16.49 -7.81
C PRO A 80 -3.52 -16.74 -6.93
N PRO A 81 -3.69 -17.21 -5.69
CA PRO A 81 -4.94 -17.76 -5.13
C PRO A 81 -5.92 -16.75 -4.53
N ALA A 82 -5.59 -15.46 -4.54
CA ALA A 82 -6.52 -14.48 -3.99
C ALA A 82 -7.67 -14.21 -4.97
N PHE A 83 -8.87 -14.03 -4.43
CA PHE A 83 -10.07 -13.76 -5.22
C PHE A 83 -10.58 -12.34 -5.03
N GLU A 84 -10.12 -11.66 -3.99
CA GLU A 84 -10.54 -10.31 -3.68
C GLU A 84 -9.34 -9.39 -3.72
N GLY A 85 -9.51 -8.20 -4.28
CA GLY A 85 -8.51 -7.15 -4.20
C GLY A 85 -8.49 -6.54 -2.81
N VAL A 86 -7.57 -5.62 -2.61
CA VAL A 86 -7.48 -4.86 -1.38
C VAL A 86 -7.87 -3.41 -1.66
N LYS A 87 -8.18 -2.68 -0.60
CA LYS A 87 -8.53 -1.27 -0.74
C LYS A 87 -7.29 -0.46 -1.06
N SER A 88 -7.40 0.46 -2.01
CA SER A 88 -6.33 1.40 -2.33
C SER A 88 -6.65 2.77 -1.72
N TYR A 89 -5.62 3.56 -1.45
CA TYR A 89 -5.73 4.86 -0.83
C TYR A 89 -4.98 5.87 -1.68
N LYS A 90 -5.52 7.07 -1.77
CA LYS A 90 -4.82 8.15 -2.47
C LYS A 90 -3.65 8.62 -1.62
N VAL A 91 -2.51 8.85 -2.25
CA VAL A 91 -1.32 9.36 -1.58
C VAL A 91 -1.04 10.76 -2.11
N VAL A 92 -0.76 11.68 -1.18
CA VAL A 92 -0.40 13.06 -1.50
C VAL A 92 0.94 13.35 -0.86
N VAL A 93 1.86 13.89 -1.64
CA VAL A 93 3.16 14.32 -1.14
C VAL A 93 3.17 15.83 -1.05
N GLU A 94 3.40 16.34 0.15
CA GLU A 94 3.48 17.78 0.39
C GLU A 94 4.84 18.08 1.01
N GLY A 95 5.70 18.78 0.26
CA GLY A 95 7.08 19.00 0.71
C GLY A 95 7.79 17.66 0.84
N ASN A 96 8.19 17.32 2.05
CA ASN A 96 8.82 16.04 2.35
C ASN A 96 7.89 15.05 3.05
N ASP A 97 6.60 15.41 3.19
CA ASP A 97 5.64 14.56 3.88
C ASP A 97 4.86 13.69 2.91
N VAL A 98 4.84 12.40 3.17
CA VAL A 98 4.00 11.44 2.45
C VAL A 98 2.72 11.27 3.26
N LYS A 99 1.58 11.58 2.66
CA LYS A 99 0.29 11.55 3.34
C LYS A 99 -0.67 10.62 2.62
N VAL A 100 -1.49 9.94 3.38
CA VAL A 100 -2.54 9.06 2.86
C VAL A 100 -3.89 9.69 3.14
N GLU A 101 -4.76 9.69 2.14
CA GLU A 101 -6.11 10.20 2.27
C GLU A 101 -7.01 9.10 2.85
N LEU A 102 -7.61 9.41 4.00
CA LEU A 102 -8.59 8.53 4.63
C LEU A 102 -9.97 9.16 4.47
N LYS A 103 -10.91 8.37 3.98
CA LYS A 103 -12.29 8.81 3.85
C LYS A 103 -13.06 8.40 5.09
N SER A 104 -13.70 9.34 5.74
CA SER A 104 -14.60 9.02 6.83
C SER A 104 -16.02 8.90 6.28
N GLU A 105 -16.72 7.93 6.78
CA GLU A 105 -18.11 7.72 6.41
C GLU A 105 -19.07 8.44 7.35
#